data_41a005e0d464038a2d3c573353a2f35f
#
_entry.id   41a005e0d464038a2d3c573353a2f35f
#
_cell.length_a   1.000
_cell.length_b   1.000
_cell.length_c   1.000
_cell.angle_alpha   90.00
_cell.angle_beta   90.00
_cell.angle_gamma   90.00
#
_symmetry.space_group_name_H-M   'P 1'
#
loop_
_entity.id
_entity.type
_entity.pdbx_description
1 polymer ?
#
loop_
_entity_poly.entity_id
_entity_poly.type
_entity_poly.pdbx_seq_one_letter_code
_entity_poly.pdbx_strand_id
1 'polypeptide(L)'
;PDLDHPRSKLGRRVYPLSVLLYQFLGHRGFLHSAAFWALLTGVFWLLNGFADFLPAETWKLLSIGHASHLAGDMLVGGNGVQLLWPMKQRQTIVPGTWSLGGLHEIVLFCIFSLITAYLFGYTWG
;
A
#
# COMPACT_ATOMS: atom_id res chain seq x y z
N PRO A 1 -1.31 -0.82 -4.95
CA PRO A 1 -0.12 -1.69 -5.08
C PRO A 1 -0.47 -3.07 -5.64
N ASP A 2 -1.54 -3.71 -5.20
CA ASP A 2 -1.93 -5.08 -5.64
C ASP A 2 -2.32 -5.23 -7.12
N LEU A 3 -2.20 -4.17 -7.91
CA LEU A 3 -2.41 -4.22 -9.36
C LEU A 3 -1.35 -5.10 -10.06
N ASP A 4 -0.17 -5.22 -9.49
CA ASP A 4 0.93 -6.05 -9.96
C ASP A 4 0.77 -7.55 -9.65
N HIS A 5 -0.32 -7.95 -8.96
CA HIS A 5 -0.58 -9.35 -8.66
C HIS A 5 -1.77 -9.89 -9.46
N PRO A 6 -1.55 -10.74 -10.50
CA PRO A 6 -2.61 -11.22 -11.39
C PRO A 6 -3.75 -11.98 -10.69
N ARG A 7 -3.50 -12.54 -9.51
CA ARG A 7 -4.50 -13.29 -8.71
C ARG A 7 -5.25 -12.42 -7.70
N SER A 8 -4.88 -11.14 -7.52
CA SER A 8 -5.61 -10.21 -6.67
C SER A 8 -7.01 -9.89 -7.24
N LYS A 9 -7.91 -9.38 -6.41
CA LYS A 9 -9.25 -8.99 -6.88
C LYS A 9 -9.18 -7.93 -7.98
N LEU A 10 -8.27 -6.98 -7.85
CA LEU A 10 -8.06 -5.91 -8.82
C LEU A 10 -7.29 -6.40 -10.04
N GLY A 11 -6.21 -7.16 -9.84
CA GLY A 11 -5.39 -7.72 -10.93
C GLY A 11 -6.17 -8.62 -11.87
N ARG A 12 -7.16 -9.38 -11.38
CA ARG A 12 -8.04 -10.19 -12.24
C ARG A 12 -8.95 -9.36 -13.14
N ARG A 13 -9.35 -8.17 -12.72
CA ARG A 13 -10.19 -7.27 -13.56
C ARG A 13 -9.42 -6.65 -14.72
N VAL A 14 -8.14 -6.44 -14.53
CA VAL A 14 -7.22 -5.86 -15.52
C VAL A 14 -6.08 -6.83 -15.83
N TYR A 15 -6.41 -8.11 -16.00
CA TYR A 15 -5.46 -9.21 -16.10
C TYR A 15 -4.29 -8.97 -17.06
N PRO A 16 -4.46 -8.47 -18.31
CA PRO A 16 -3.34 -8.24 -19.21
C PRO A 16 -2.33 -7.23 -18.64
N LEU A 17 -2.83 -6.14 -18.06
CA LEU A 17 -2.00 -5.10 -17.45
C LEU A 17 -1.29 -5.63 -16.18
N SER A 18 -2.01 -6.38 -15.36
CA SER A 18 -1.46 -6.97 -14.14
C SER A 18 -0.33 -7.96 -14.43
N VAL A 19 -0.46 -8.78 -15.49
CA VAL A 19 0.61 -9.69 -15.93
C VAL A 19 1.84 -8.92 -16.42
N LEU A 20 1.65 -7.87 -17.22
CA LEU A 20 2.74 -7.02 -17.68
C LEU A 20 3.47 -6.36 -16.49
N LEU A 21 2.72 -5.78 -15.57
CA LEU A 21 3.30 -5.16 -14.36
C LEU A 21 4.07 -6.19 -13.53
N TYR A 22 3.52 -7.40 -13.36
CA TYR A 22 4.19 -8.48 -12.64
C TYR A 22 5.50 -8.90 -13.31
N GLN A 23 5.51 -9.03 -14.63
CA GLN A 23 6.70 -9.44 -15.39
C GLN A 23 7.80 -8.39 -15.39
N PHE A 24 7.45 -7.11 -15.53
CA PHE A 24 8.44 -6.03 -15.65
C PHE A 24 8.88 -5.45 -14.30
N LEU A 25 7.98 -5.36 -13.33
CA LEU A 25 8.24 -4.67 -12.06
C LEU A 25 8.39 -5.64 -10.87
N GLY A 26 8.01 -6.91 -11.06
CA GLY A 26 8.01 -7.93 -10.00
C GLY A 26 6.91 -7.70 -8.97
N HIS A 27 6.47 -8.77 -8.32
CA HIS A 27 5.54 -8.64 -7.19
C HIS A 27 6.24 -8.05 -5.96
N ARG A 28 5.62 -7.04 -5.35
CA ARG A 28 6.21 -6.26 -4.24
C ARG A 28 7.56 -5.60 -4.57
N GLY A 29 7.76 -5.26 -5.87
CA GLY A 29 8.89 -4.50 -6.37
C GLY A 29 8.61 -3.00 -6.40
N PHE A 30 8.71 -2.39 -7.58
CA PHE A 30 8.59 -0.94 -7.76
C PHE A 30 7.31 -0.33 -7.16
N LEU A 31 6.14 -0.94 -7.39
CA LEU A 31 4.85 -0.42 -6.87
C LEU A 31 4.75 -0.43 -5.34
N HIS A 32 5.59 -1.23 -4.66
CA HIS A 32 5.68 -1.30 -3.21
C HIS A 32 6.95 -0.62 -2.68
N SER A 33 7.45 0.39 -3.39
CA SER A 33 8.66 1.13 -3.02
C SER A 33 8.36 2.55 -2.56
N ALA A 34 9.28 3.11 -1.77
CA ALA A 34 9.26 4.52 -1.40
C ALA A 34 9.37 5.44 -2.62
N ALA A 35 10.08 5.00 -3.67
CA ALA A 35 10.19 5.75 -4.93
C ALA A 35 8.84 5.89 -5.62
N PHE A 36 8.06 4.81 -5.72
CA PHE A 36 6.72 4.88 -6.30
C PHE A 36 5.75 5.67 -5.42
N TRP A 37 5.83 5.52 -4.10
CA TRP A 37 5.05 6.34 -3.17
C TRP A 37 5.31 7.84 -3.37
N ALA A 38 6.58 8.25 -3.45
CA ALA A 38 6.96 9.65 -3.67
C ALA A 38 6.48 10.15 -5.05
N LEU A 39 6.64 9.33 -6.11
CA LEU A 39 6.17 9.63 -7.45
C LEU A 39 4.65 9.82 -7.48
N LEU A 40 3.90 8.88 -6.93
CA LEU A 40 2.44 8.92 -6.89
C LEU A 40 1.95 10.16 -6.12
N THR A 41 2.53 10.41 -4.94
CA THR A 41 2.20 11.58 -4.12
C THR A 41 2.48 12.88 -4.89
N GLY A 42 3.65 12.99 -5.53
CA GLY A 42 4.03 14.16 -6.32
C GLY A 42 3.11 14.40 -7.52
N VAL A 43 2.75 13.35 -8.25
CA VAL A 43 1.81 13.43 -9.38
C VAL A 43 0.44 13.95 -8.91
N PHE A 44 -0.12 13.38 -7.86
CA PHE A 44 -1.43 13.82 -7.35
C PHE A 44 -1.38 15.20 -6.70
N TRP A 45 -0.27 15.57 -6.07
CA TRP A 45 -0.06 16.93 -5.58
C TRP A 45 -0.06 17.94 -6.73
N LEU A 46 0.65 17.65 -7.82
CA LEU A 46 0.64 18.50 -9.02
C LEU A 46 -0.75 18.57 -9.65
N LEU A 47 -1.43 17.43 -9.83
CA LEU A 47 -2.77 17.39 -10.38
C LEU A 47 -3.78 18.17 -9.55
N ASN A 48 -3.67 18.17 -8.22
CA ASN A 48 -4.50 19.00 -7.35
C ASN A 48 -4.27 20.50 -7.58
N GLY A 49 -3.09 20.91 -8.06
CA GLY A 49 -2.81 22.30 -8.40
C GLY A 49 -3.39 22.76 -9.74
N PHE A 50 -3.71 21.82 -10.65
CA PHE A 50 -4.18 22.11 -12.01
C PHE A 50 -5.60 21.63 -12.32
N ALA A 51 -6.19 20.79 -11.46
CA ALA A 51 -7.43 20.10 -11.76
C ALA A 51 -8.49 20.36 -10.68
N ASP A 52 -9.41 21.29 -10.94
CA ASP A 52 -10.49 21.67 -10.02
C ASP A 52 -11.50 20.52 -9.77
N PHE A 53 -11.44 19.44 -10.55
CA PHE A 53 -12.35 18.28 -10.38
C PHE A 53 -11.91 17.33 -9.26
N LEU A 54 -10.68 17.45 -8.73
CA LEU A 54 -10.20 16.63 -7.63
C LEU A 54 -10.40 17.37 -6.29
N PRO A 55 -10.94 16.70 -5.26
CA PRO A 55 -10.96 17.27 -3.91
C PRO A 55 -9.55 17.66 -3.46
N ALA A 56 -9.41 18.81 -2.82
CA ALA A 56 -8.11 19.40 -2.44
C ALA A 56 -7.22 18.46 -1.60
N GLU A 57 -7.82 17.54 -0.85
CA GLU A 57 -7.09 16.62 0.04
C GLU A 57 -6.80 15.25 -0.59
N THR A 58 -7.15 15.03 -1.87
CA THR A 58 -7.02 13.73 -2.55
C THR A 58 -5.59 13.20 -2.49
N TRP A 59 -4.60 14.02 -2.74
CA TRP A 59 -3.19 13.62 -2.71
C TRP A 59 -2.73 13.17 -1.32
N LYS A 60 -3.21 13.83 -0.25
CA LYS A 60 -2.89 13.45 1.14
C LYS A 60 -3.49 12.08 1.48
N LEU A 61 -4.76 11.88 1.14
CA LEU A 61 -5.45 10.60 1.40
C LEU A 61 -4.78 9.45 0.65
N LEU A 62 -4.42 9.65 -0.61
CA LEU A 62 -3.69 8.65 -1.41
C LEU A 62 -2.30 8.38 -0.84
N SER A 63 -1.57 9.43 -0.43
CA SER A 63 -0.24 9.30 0.15
C SER A 63 -0.28 8.50 1.46
N ILE A 64 -1.19 8.86 2.37
CA ILE A 64 -1.36 8.15 3.66
C ILE A 64 -1.82 6.71 3.42
N GLY A 65 -2.80 6.50 2.53
CA GLY A 65 -3.30 5.17 2.20
C GLY A 65 -2.21 4.26 1.63
N HIS A 66 -1.37 4.78 0.73
CA HIS A 66 -0.25 4.02 0.17
C HIS A 66 0.82 3.74 1.22
N ALA A 67 1.20 4.73 2.03
CA ALA A 67 2.18 4.56 3.09
C ALA A 67 1.71 3.53 4.14
N SER A 68 0.44 3.56 4.53
CA SER A 68 -0.13 2.57 5.47
C SER A 68 -0.16 1.16 4.88
N HIS A 69 -0.40 1.01 3.57
CA HIS A 69 -0.32 -0.27 2.88
C HIS A 69 1.11 -0.83 2.90
N LEU A 70 2.12 0.01 2.58
CA LEU A 70 3.52 -0.39 2.66
C LEU A 70 3.91 -0.82 4.08
N ALA A 71 3.48 -0.05 5.09
CA ALA A 71 3.71 -0.39 6.49
C ALA A 71 3.06 -1.73 6.87
N GLY A 72 1.83 -1.97 6.42
CA GLY A 72 1.14 -3.25 6.59
C GLY A 72 1.90 -4.42 5.97
N ASP A 73 2.38 -4.27 4.74
CA ASP A 73 3.18 -5.29 4.06
C ASP A 73 4.52 -5.58 4.77
N MET A 74 5.13 -4.57 5.39
CA MET A 74 6.35 -4.75 6.18
C MET A 74 6.09 -5.44 7.52
N LEU A 75 4.90 -5.27 8.09
CA LEU A 75 4.49 -5.88 9.36
C LEU A 75 4.03 -7.34 9.19
N VAL A 76 3.29 -7.63 8.12
CA VAL A 76 2.59 -8.94 7.97
C VAL A 76 3.11 -9.73 6.77
N GLY A 77 3.83 -9.09 5.87
CA GLY A 77 4.18 -9.65 4.57
C GLY A 77 5.24 -10.76 4.54
N GLY A 78 5.68 -11.32 5.67
CA GLY A 78 6.64 -12.45 5.78
C GLY A 78 7.94 -12.33 4.98
N ASN A 79 7.84 -11.98 3.70
CA ASN A 79 8.96 -11.78 2.77
C ASN A 79 9.38 -10.30 2.62
N GLY A 80 8.72 -9.37 3.33
CA GLY A 80 8.98 -7.94 3.24
C GLY A 80 8.71 -7.31 1.86
N VAL A 81 9.03 -6.02 1.74
CA VAL A 81 8.88 -5.23 0.52
C VAL A 81 10.22 -4.65 0.07
N GLN A 82 10.39 -4.41 -1.23
CA GLN A 82 11.57 -3.72 -1.76
C GLN A 82 11.40 -2.19 -1.61
N LEU A 83 11.43 -1.70 -0.37
CA LEU A 83 11.17 -0.30 -0.08
C LEU A 83 12.14 0.63 -0.83
N LEU A 84 13.40 0.24 -0.93
CA LEU A 84 14.47 1.00 -1.59
C LEU A 84 14.74 0.50 -3.02
N TRP A 85 13.66 0.26 -3.81
CA TRP A 85 13.85 -0.09 -5.22
C TRP A 85 14.75 0.97 -5.93
N PRO A 86 15.70 0.55 -6.81
CA PRO A 86 15.89 -0.76 -7.44
C PRO A 86 16.75 -1.76 -6.64
N MET A 87 17.10 -1.47 -5.41
CA MET A 87 17.84 -2.41 -4.55
C MET A 87 16.99 -3.65 -4.30
N LYS A 88 17.57 -4.83 -4.50
CA LYS A 88 16.88 -6.12 -4.32
C LYS A 88 16.68 -6.51 -2.84
N GLN A 89 17.21 -5.72 -1.92
CA GLN A 89 17.03 -5.96 -0.49
C GLN A 89 15.58 -5.74 -0.09
N ARG A 90 15.02 -6.71 0.62
CA ARG A 90 13.65 -6.63 1.15
C ARG A 90 13.70 -6.20 2.60
N GLN A 91 12.89 -5.21 2.94
CA GLN A 91 12.74 -4.71 4.30
C GLN A 91 11.48 -5.30 4.92
N THR A 92 11.60 -5.78 6.15
CA THR A 92 10.50 -6.21 7.00
C THR A 92 10.72 -5.69 8.41
N ILE A 93 9.66 -5.32 9.10
CA ILE A 93 9.71 -4.85 10.48
C ILE A 93 9.70 -6.05 11.43
N VAL A 94 9.04 -7.14 11.02
CA VAL A 94 8.87 -8.34 11.85
C VAL A 94 9.59 -9.52 11.20
N PRO A 95 10.35 -10.32 11.97
CA PRO A 95 10.99 -11.53 11.45
C PRO A 95 9.97 -12.46 10.79
N GLY A 96 10.38 -13.17 9.73
CA GLY A 96 9.54 -13.98 8.84
C GLY A 96 8.73 -15.15 9.43
N THR A 97 8.60 -15.21 10.76
CA THR A 97 7.72 -16.14 11.47
C THR A 97 6.24 -15.73 11.45
N TRP A 98 5.94 -14.49 11.04
CA TRP A 98 4.58 -13.97 10.95
C TRP A 98 4.04 -14.20 9.54
N SER A 99 3.25 -15.25 9.39
CA SER A 99 2.62 -15.59 8.12
C SER A 99 1.27 -14.89 7.95
N LEU A 100 0.90 -14.61 6.70
CA LEU A 100 -0.45 -14.14 6.35
C LEU A 100 -1.51 -15.17 6.84
N GLY A 101 -2.60 -14.65 7.43
CA GLY A 101 -3.65 -15.48 8.01
C GLY A 101 -3.40 -15.90 9.47
N GLY A 102 -2.32 -15.46 10.09
CA GLY A 102 -2.01 -15.75 11.49
C GLY A 102 -2.81 -14.92 12.49
N LEU A 103 -2.79 -15.37 13.76
CA LEU A 103 -3.52 -14.73 14.87
C LEU A 103 -3.11 -13.25 15.04
N HIS A 104 -1.85 -12.93 14.79
CA HIS A 104 -1.31 -11.56 14.85
C HIS A 104 -1.95 -10.62 13.81
N GLU A 105 -2.32 -11.11 12.62
CA GLU A 105 -3.03 -10.32 11.61
C GLU A 105 -4.43 -9.94 12.12
N ILE A 106 -5.13 -10.89 12.73
CA ILE A 106 -6.45 -10.64 13.34
C ILE A 106 -6.33 -9.63 14.48
N VAL A 107 -5.32 -9.77 15.34
CA VAL A 107 -5.06 -8.83 16.45
C VAL A 107 -4.77 -7.43 15.93
N LEU A 108 -3.89 -7.28 14.94
CA LEU A 108 -3.59 -5.99 14.32
C LEU A 108 -4.85 -5.39 13.68
N PHE A 109 -5.61 -6.19 12.93
CA PHE A 109 -6.87 -5.74 12.34
C PHE A 109 -7.85 -5.23 13.38
N CYS A 110 -8.02 -5.94 14.49
CA CYS A 110 -8.88 -5.52 15.60
C CYS A 110 -8.38 -4.21 16.22
N ILE A 111 -7.07 -4.08 16.47
CA ILE A 111 -6.47 -2.86 17.03
C ILE A 111 -6.72 -1.67 16.10
N PHE A 112 -6.41 -1.80 14.81
CA PHE A 112 -6.63 -0.72 13.83
C PHE A 112 -8.12 -0.37 13.70
N SER A 113 -9.00 -1.37 13.72
CA SER A 113 -10.45 -1.14 13.67
C SER A 113 -10.95 -0.38 14.88
N LEU A 114 -10.48 -0.71 16.09
CA LEU A 114 -10.82 0.00 17.31
C LEU A 114 -10.30 1.43 17.33
N ILE A 115 -9.05 1.65 16.91
CA ILE A 115 -8.47 2.99 16.77
C ILE A 115 -9.28 3.82 15.77
N THR A 116 -9.62 3.25 14.62
CA THR A 116 -10.41 3.93 13.59
C THR A 116 -11.80 4.29 14.11
N ALA A 117 -12.49 3.37 14.79
CA ALA A 117 -13.79 3.60 15.40
C ALA A 117 -13.74 4.69 16.47
N TYR A 118 -12.69 4.67 17.32
CA TYR A 118 -12.48 5.70 18.34
C TYR A 118 -12.26 7.09 17.70
N LEU A 119 -11.36 7.19 16.71
CA LEU A 119 -11.09 8.45 16.02
C LEU A 119 -12.33 8.96 15.28
N PHE A 120 -13.07 8.07 14.62
CA PHE A 120 -14.31 8.43 13.94
C PHE A 120 -15.36 8.93 14.94
N GLY A 121 -15.58 8.23 16.06
CA GLY A 121 -16.49 8.66 17.09
C GLY A 121 -16.11 10.01 17.74
N TYR A 122 -14.81 10.27 17.88
CA TYR A 122 -14.31 11.54 18.41
C TYR A 122 -14.49 12.72 17.45
N THR A 123 -14.43 12.48 16.13
CA THR A 123 -14.56 13.54 15.11
C THR A 123 -16.00 13.87 14.75
N TRP A 124 -16.95 12.99 15.03
CA TRP A 124 -18.38 13.13 14.64
C TRP A 124 -19.36 13.13 15.84
N GLY A 125 -18.85 13.03 17.06
CA GLY A 125 -19.62 13.20 18.29
C GLY A 125 -19.43 14.58 18.88
#